data_a631986712db591cb501df5fd0bca3b8
#
_entry.id   a631986712db591cb501df5fd0bca3b8
#
_cell.length_a   1.000
_cell.length_b   1.000
_cell.length_c   1.000
_cell.angle_alpha   90.00
_cell.angle_beta   90.00
_cell.angle_gamma   90.00
#
_symmetry.space_group_name_H-M   'P 1'
#
loop_
_entity.id
_entity.type
_entity.pdbx_description
1 polymer ?
#
loop_
_entity_poly.entity_id
_entity_poly.type
_entity_poly.pdbx_seq_one_letter_code
_entity_poly.pdbx_strand_id
1 'polypeptide(L)'
;EITTRLVGSEMCIRDRLEAMEHLSKENQYLHKREAFLCNQLIKQTELLNKLKTTKYIDNKLWQEIKEKIDLLFDNYTKRLCHQIPSLTDGDIQICCLIKLRFSNGDIANMLAISPTSVSKRKLRLKERIVQEIGSLGENRSLDLWLMEY
;
A
#
# COMPACT_ATOMS: atom_id res chain seq x y z
N GLU A 1 -47.51 -38.55 -2.58
CA GLU A 1 -47.25 -37.40 -3.47
C GLU A 1 -47.38 -36.06 -2.75
N ILE A 2 -48.42 -35.80 -1.97
CA ILE A 2 -48.61 -34.57 -1.19
C ILE A 2 -47.53 -34.42 -0.13
N THR A 3 -47.14 -35.46 0.56
CA THR A 3 -46.11 -35.47 1.61
C THR A 3 -44.71 -35.15 1.00
N THR A 4 -44.40 -35.69 -0.16
CA THR A 4 -43.14 -35.42 -0.88
C THR A 4 -43.08 -33.95 -1.33
N ARG A 5 -44.21 -33.37 -1.76
CA ARG A 5 -44.31 -31.98 -2.17
C ARG A 5 -44.13 -31.01 -1.00
N LEU A 6 -44.67 -31.34 0.17
CA LEU A 6 -44.48 -30.54 1.41
C LEU A 6 -43.05 -30.57 1.90
N VAL A 7 -42.42 -31.72 1.87
CA VAL A 7 -40.99 -31.90 2.25
C VAL A 7 -40.09 -31.09 1.30
N GLY A 8 -40.38 -31.10 0.00
CA GLY A 8 -39.66 -30.28 -0.99
C GLY A 8 -39.84 -28.78 -0.76
N SER A 9 -41.04 -28.33 -0.37
CA SER A 9 -41.30 -26.93 -0.04
C SER A 9 -40.55 -26.48 1.23
N GLU A 10 -40.53 -27.32 2.27
CA GLU A 10 -39.78 -27.07 3.50
C GLU A 10 -38.25 -27.00 3.24
N MET A 11 -37.71 -27.89 2.43
CA MET A 11 -36.33 -27.84 2.00
C MET A 11 -36.00 -26.55 1.26
N CYS A 12 -36.84 -26.11 0.32
CA CYS A 12 -36.66 -24.84 -0.39
C CYS A 12 -36.68 -23.61 0.52
N ILE A 13 -37.54 -23.60 1.54
CA ILE A 13 -37.59 -22.53 2.53
C ILE A 13 -36.32 -22.51 3.38
N ARG A 14 -35.86 -23.68 3.82
CA ARG A 14 -34.61 -23.81 4.58
C ARG A 14 -33.41 -23.34 3.77
N ASP A 15 -33.28 -23.75 2.52
CA ASP A 15 -32.21 -23.32 1.62
C ASP A 15 -32.21 -21.81 1.40
N ARG A 16 -33.40 -21.19 1.29
CA ARG A 16 -33.53 -19.73 1.19
C ARG A 16 -33.09 -19.02 2.45
N LEU A 17 -33.45 -19.54 3.64
CA LEU A 17 -33.02 -18.97 4.92
C LEU A 17 -31.51 -19.05 5.08
N GLU A 18 -30.92 -20.18 4.75
CA GLU A 18 -29.45 -20.36 4.78
C GLU A 18 -28.74 -19.41 3.81
N ALA A 19 -29.29 -19.25 2.60
CA ALA A 19 -28.77 -18.29 1.61
C ALA A 19 -28.88 -16.85 2.11
N MET A 20 -29.99 -16.47 2.76
CA MET A 20 -30.18 -15.14 3.35
C MET A 20 -29.20 -14.88 4.49
N GLU A 21 -28.97 -15.85 5.36
CA GLU A 21 -27.96 -15.74 6.43
C GLU A 21 -26.55 -15.59 5.88
N HIS A 22 -26.21 -16.34 4.84
CA HIS A 22 -24.93 -16.24 4.15
C HIS A 22 -24.72 -14.85 3.54
N LEU A 23 -25.73 -14.31 2.82
CA LEU A 23 -25.71 -12.97 2.25
C LEU A 23 -25.59 -11.89 3.32
N SER A 24 -26.27 -12.04 4.45
CA SER A 24 -26.18 -11.11 5.57
C SER A 24 -24.76 -11.08 6.15
N LYS A 25 -24.11 -12.23 6.32
CA LYS A 25 -22.72 -12.33 6.77
C LYS A 25 -21.74 -11.72 5.77
N GLU A 26 -21.91 -11.97 4.47
CA GLU A 26 -21.11 -11.35 3.42
C GLU A 26 -21.27 -9.83 3.41
N ASN A 27 -22.49 -9.31 3.53
CA ASN A 27 -22.75 -7.88 3.61
C ASN A 27 -22.07 -7.25 4.82
N GLN A 28 -22.13 -7.88 5.99
CA GLN A 28 -21.43 -7.39 7.17
C GLN A 28 -19.90 -7.37 6.98
N TYR A 29 -19.36 -8.41 6.36
CA TYR A 29 -17.94 -8.48 6.04
C TYR A 29 -17.53 -7.37 5.07
N LEU A 30 -18.30 -7.16 4.00
CA LEU A 30 -18.05 -6.10 3.01
C LEU A 30 -18.14 -4.71 3.63
N HIS A 31 -19.12 -4.44 4.50
CA HIS A 31 -19.22 -3.17 5.21
C HIS A 31 -18.04 -2.91 6.14
N LYS A 32 -17.56 -3.91 6.87
CA LYS A 32 -16.36 -3.79 7.70
C LYS A 32 -15.11 -3.52 6.87
N ARG A 33 -14.96 -4.20 5.73
CA ARG A 33 -13.86 -3.99 4.81
C ARG A 33 -13.89 -2.62 4.18
N GLU A 34 -15.06 -2.16 3.77
CA GLU A 34 -15.29 -0.82 3.21
C GLU A 34 -14.93 0.27 4.23
N ALA A 35 -15.40 0.16 5.46
CA ALA A 35 -15.05 1.08 6.54
C ALA A 35 -13.52 1.09 6.83
N PHE A 36 -12.88 -0.06 6.81
CA PHE A 36 -11.44 -0.18 6.97
C PHE A 36 -10.68 0.53 5.84
N LEU A 37 -11.08 0.30 4.58
CA LEU A 37 -10.49 0.96 3.41
C LEU A 37 -10.70 2.48 3.42
N CYS A 38 -11.88 2.95 3.81
CA CYS A 38 -12.16 4.38 3.97
C CYS A 38 -11.25 5.01 5.03
N ASN A 39 -11.07 4.36 6.18
CA ASN A 39 -10.17 4.84 7.22
C ASN A 39 -8.71 4.88 6.75
N GLN A 40 -8.26 3.89 5.98
CA GLN A 40 -6.92 3.91 5.39
C GLN A 40 -6.75 5.06 4.40
N LEU A 41 -7.74 5.30 3.54
CA LEU A 41 -7.73 6.41 2.58
C LEU A 41 -7.67 7.77 3.29
N ILE A 42 -8.44 7.96 4.36
CA ILE A 42 -8.42 9.19 5.17
C ILE A 42 -7.03 9.41 5.77
N LYS A 43 -6.44 8.39 6.41
CA LYS A 43 -5.09 8.47 6.99
C LYS A 43 -4.02 8.74 5.93
N GLN A 44 -4.12 8.11 4.78
CA GLN A 44 -3.22 8.36 3.65
C GLN A 44 -3.35 9.79 3.14
N THR A 45 -4.58 10.32 3.03
CA THR A 45 -4.83 11.69 2.59
C THR A 45 -4.28 12.72 3.58
N GLU A 46 -4.45 12.51 4.88
CA GLU A 46 -3.87 13.36 5.92
C GLU A 46 -2.34 13.38 5.84
N LEU A 47 -1.71 12.22 5.68
CA LEU A 47 -0.27 12.11 5.52
C LEU A 47 0.21 12.86 4.26
N LEU A 48 -0.46 12.68 3.14
CA LEU A 48 -0.15 13.36 1.87
C LEU A 48 -0.28 14.87 2.00
N ASN A 49 -1.33 15.36 2.65
CA ASN A 49 -1.55 16.79 2.86
C ASN A 49 -0.46 17.38 3.77
N LYS A 50 -0.10 16.69 4.84
CA LYS A 50 0.99 17.11 5.73
C LYS A 50 2.31 17.19 4.99
N LEU A 51 2.62 16.22 4.15
CA LEU A 51 3.85 16.20 3.35
C LEU A 51 3.89 17.29 2.29
N LYS A 52 2.78 17.56 1.61
CA LYS A 52 2.69 18.63 0.59
C LYS A 52 2.88 20.02 1.18
N THR A 53 2.48 20.24 2.41
CA THR A 53 2.64 21.52 3.11
C THR A 53 4.02 21.69 3.77
N THR A 54 4.79 20.63 3.89
CA THR A 54 6.11 20.63 4.52
C THR A 54 7.18 20.98 3.49
N LYS A 55 7.98 22.00 3.78
CA LYS A 55 9.08 22.42 2.90
C LYS A 55 10.32 21.56 3.01
N TYR A 56 10.52 20.92 4.14
CA TYR A 56 11.67 20.08 4.43
C TYR A 56 11.29 19.02 5.47
N ILE A 57 11.71 17.80 5.25
CA ILE A 57 11.48 16.68 6.15
C ILE A 57 12.70 16.51 7.06
N ASP A 58 12.54 16.84 8.34
CA ASP A 58 13.56 16.59 9.34
C ASP A 58 13.53 15.11 9.80
N ASN A 59 14.52 14.70 10.59
CA ASN A 59 14.63 13.33 11.05
C ASN A 59 13.44 12.87 11.90
N LYS A 60 12.86 13.76 12.71
CA LYS A 60 11.72 13.46 13.57
C LYS A 60 10.46 13.23 12.74
N LEU A 61 10.19 14.13 11.83
CA LEU A 61 9.07 14.02 10.89
C LEU A 61 9.23 12.78 10.00
N TRP A 62 10.46 12.47 9.63
CA TRP A 62 10.76 11.30 8.82
C TRP A 62 10.42 9.98 9.55
N GLN A 63 10.75 9.85 10.84
CA GLN A 63 10.37 8.68 11.62
C GLN A 63 8.84 8.52 11.71
N GLU A 64 8.13 9.63 11.93
CA GLU A 64 6.66 9.64 11.94
C GLU A 64 6.06 9.17 10.59
N ILE A 65 6.61 9.64 9.47
CA ILE A 65 6.21 9.24 8.13
C ILE A 65 6.43 7.74 7.91
N LYS A 66 7.60 7.25 8.29
CA LYS A 66 7.98 5.85 8.16
C LYS A 66 7.04 4.92 8.92
N GLU A 67 6.72 5.26 10.17
CA GLU A 67 5.76 4.52 10.99
C GLU A 67 4.37 4.48 10.35
N LYS A 68 3.90 5.62 9.82
CA LYS A 68 2.61 5.71 9.15
C LYS A 68 2.58 4.89 7.85
N ILE A 69 3.65 4.93 7.07
CA ILE A 69 3.79 4.12 5.85
C ILE A 69 3.76 2.63 6.18
N ASP A 70 4.48 2.21 7.21
CA ASP A 70 4.47 0.81 7.64
C ASP A 70 3.10 0.36 8.12
N LEU A 71 2.35 1.25 8.77
CA LEU A 71 0.98 0.95 9.18
C LEU A 71 0.01 0.86 8.00
N LEU A 72 0.15 1.73 7.00
CA LEU A 72 -0.74 1.79 5.83
C LEU A 72 -0.46 0.70 4.79
N PHE A 73 0.79 0.30 4.64
CA PHE A 73 1.26 -0.60 3.58
C PHE A 73 1.90 -1.89 4.11
N ASP A 74 1.39 -2.42 5.19
CA ASP A 74 1.79 -3.70 5.76
C ASP A 74 3.30 -3.86 5.96
N ASN A 75 3.85 -3.02 6.83
CA ASN A 75 5.28 -3.01 7.17
C ASN A 75 6.21 -2.86 5.94
N TYR A 76 5.83 -2.01 5.03
CA TYR A 76 6.53 -1.76 3.76
C TYR A 76 8.03 -1.55 3.91
N THR A 77 8.46 -0.64 4.80
CA THR A 77 9.88 -0.34 5.00
C THR A 77 10.62 -1.53 5.62
N LYS A 78 10.00 -2.25 6.53
CA LYS A 78 10.60 -3.44 7.16
C LYS A 78 10.77 -4.58 6.16
N ARG A 79 9.78 -4.81 5.30
CA ARG A 79 9.86 -5.81 4.24
C ARG A 79 10.97 -5.48 3.23
N LEU A 80 11.07 -4.21 2.81
CA LEU A 80 12.14 -3.75 1.93
C LEU A 80 13.52 -3.95 2.54
N CYS A 81 13.72 -3.54 3.79
CA CYS A 81 15.01 -3.71 4.48
C CYS A 81 15.37 -5.20 4.67
N HIS A 82 14.39 -6.06 4.88
CA HIS A 82 14.62 -7.50 5.01
C HIS A 82 15.03 -8.13 3.67
N GLN A 83 14.34 -7.74 2.59
CA GLN A 83 14.61 -8.29 1.25
C GLN A 83 15.88 -7.70 0.63
N ILE A 84 16.17 -6.44 0.90
CA ILE A 84 17.31 -5.71 0.34
C ILE A 84 18.09 -5.04 1.48
N PRO A 85 18.94 -5.80 2.17
CA PRO A 85 19.68 -5.29 3.34
C PRO A 85 20.68 -4.16 3.03
N SER A 86 21.06 -4.01 1.77
CA SER A 86 22.01 -2.98 1.31
C SER A 86 21.41 -1.59 1.19
N LEU A 87 20.07 -1.41 1.38
CA LEU A 87 19.42 -0.11 1.32
C LEU A 87 19.89 0.82 2.43
N THR A 88 20.26 2.04 2.05
CA THR A 88 20.55 3.13 2.99
C THR A 88 19.26 3.83 3.44
N ASP A 89 19.34 4.61 4.53
CA ASP A 89 18.20 5.41 5.00
C ASP A 89 17.71 6.37 3.92
N GLY A 90 18.59 6.96 3.13
CA GLY A 90 18.25 7.81 1.99
C GLY A 90 17.50 7.05 0.89
N ASP A 91 17.87 5.80 0.65
CA ASP A 91 17.17 4.93 -0.31
C ASP A 91 15.75 4.60 0.16
N ILE A 92 15.60 4.30 1.43
CA ILE A 92 14.28 4.03 2.05
C ILE A 92 13.39 5.26 1.96
N GLN A 93 13.93 6.46 2.19
CA GLN A 93 13.19 7.72 2.02
C GLN A 93 12.63 7.85 0.61
N ILE A 94 13.45 7.63 -0.38
CA ILE A 94 13.02 7.68 -1.80
C ILE A 94 11.98 6.61 -2.09
N CYS A 95 12.16 5.39 -1.63
CA CYS A 95 11.18 4.31 -1.77
C CYS A 95 9.82 4.67 -1.18
N CYS A 96 9.80 5.25 0.00
CA CYS A 96 8.56 5.69 0.66
C CYS A 96 7.86 6.80 -0.11
N LEU A 97 8.58 7.80 -0.60
CA LEU A 97 8.01 8.89 -1.37
C LEU A 97 7.49 8.42 -2.73
N ILE A 98 8.15 7.46 -3.37
CA ILE A 98 7.64 6.81 -4.58
C ILE A 98 6.37 6.01 -4.28
N LYS A 99 6.32 5.26 -3.17
CA LYS A 99 5.11 4.52 -2.77
C LYS A 99 3.92 5.44 -2.58
N LEU A 100 4.14 6.64 -2.07
CA LEU A 100 3.12 7.68 -1.93
C LEU A 100 2.84 8.43 -3.24
N ARG A 101 3.46 8.04 -4.35
CA ARG A 101 3.25 8.56 -5.70
C ARG A 101 3.63 10.04 -5.89
N PHE A 102 4.64 10.50 -5.19
CA PHE A 102 5.21 11.83 -5.41
C PHE A 102 6.04 11.87 -6.69
N SER A 103 5.98 13.00 -7.41
CA SER A 103 6.81 13.26 -8.58
C SER A 103 8.27 13.51 -8.20
N ASN A 104 9.19 13.42 -9.17
CA ASN A 104 10.59 13.74 -8.94
C ASN A 104 10.80 15.18 -8.43
N GLY A 105 10.00 16.13 -8.92
CA GLY A 105 10.02 17.52 -8.44
C GLY A 105 9.59 17.63 -6.98
N ASP A 106 8.54 16.95 -6.59
CA ASP A 106 8.06 16.93 -5.19
C ASP A 106 9.08 16.28 -4.25
N ILE A 107 9.66 15.16 -4.67
CA ILE A 107 10.71 14.48 -3.90
C ILE A 107 11.94 15.38 -3.73
N ALA A 108 12.35 16.06 -4.80
CA ALA A 108 13.45 17.01 -4.76
C ALA A 108 13.21 18.13 -3.74
N ASN A 109 12.02 18.71 -3.74
CA ASN A 109 11.64 19.75 -2.78
C ASN A 109 11.64 19.25 -1.33
N MET A 110 11.07 18.06 -1.08
CA MET A 110 10.99 17.47 0.25
C MET A 110 12.36 17.09 0.81
N LEU A 111 13.26 16.62 -0.03
CA LEU A 111 14.63 16.24 0.36
C LEU A 111 15.64 17.37 0.24
N ALA A 112 15.22 18.56 -0.19
CA ALA A 112 16.08 19.73 -0.42
C ALA A 112 17.26 19.43 -1.35
N ILE A 113 17.01 18.71 -2.44
CA ILE A 113 17.97 18.36 -3.48
C ILE A 113 17.44 18.75 -4.87
N SER A 114 18.29 18.71 -5.89
CA SER A 114 17.85 18.97 -7.26
C SER A 114 17.07 17.80 -7.86
N PRO A 115 16.14 18.01 -8.82
CA PRO A 115 15.47 16.91 -9.52
C PRO A 115 16.44 15.96 -10.22
N THR A 116 17.55 16.48 -10.73
CA THR A 116 18.63 15.67 -11.32
C THR A 116 19.26 14.73 -10.29
N SER A 117 19.46 15.21 -9.06
CA SER A 117 19.96 14.37 -7.95
C SER A 117 18.99 13.28 -7.59
N VAL A 118 17.67 13.53 -7.62
CA VAL A 118 16.63 12.51 -7.42
C VAL A 118 16.75 11.42 -8.50
N SER A 119 16.87 11.80 -9.75
CA SER A 119 17.01 10.85 -10.86
C SER A 119 18.26 9.99 -10.72
N LYS A 120 19.39 10.56 -10.32
CA LYS A 120 20.64 9.83 -10.06
C LYS A 120 20.51 8.87 -8.90
N ARG A 121 19.86 9.29 -7.80
CA ARG A 121 19.59 8.43 -6.64
C ARG A 121 18.67 7.26 -6.99
N LYS A 122 17.64 7.51 -7.78
CA LYS A 122 16.73 6.47 -8.29
C LYS A 122 17.48 5.45 -9.15
N LEU A 123 18.39 5.90 -10.01
CA LEU A 123 19.19 4.99 -10.83
C LEU A 123 20.08 4.08 -9.97
N ARG A 124 20.79 4.63 -8.99
CA ARG A 124 21.63 3.87 -8.05
C ARG A 124 20.78 2.91 -7.21
N LEU A 125 19.61 3.35 -6.78
CA LEU A 125 18.66 2.52 -6.04
C LEU A 125 18.21 1.33 -6.88
N LYS A 126 17.84 1.56 -8.14
CA LYS A 126 17.48 0.49 -9.08
C LYS A 126 18.60 -0.52 -9.28
N GLU A 127 19.84 -0.06 -9.49
CA GLU A 127 21.01 -0.91 -9.63
C GLU A 127 21.22 -1.77 -8.37
N ARG A 128 21.09 -1.19 -7.18
CA ARG A 128 21.23 -1.89 -5.91
C ARG A 128 20.14 -2.95 -5.71
N ILE A 129 18.91 -2.63 -6.02
CA ILE A 129 17.77 -3.57 -5.96
C ILE A 129 17.99 -4.74 -6.94
N VAL A 130 18.39 -4.44 -8.18
CA VAL A 130 18.66 -5.47 -9.19
C VAL A 130 19.80 -6.38 -8.79
N GLN A 131 20.84 -5.86 -8.14
CA GLN A 131 21.94 -6.69 -7.61
C GLN A 131 21.46 -7.68 -6.55
N GLU A 132 20.50 -7.30 -5.71
CA GLU A 132 20.02 -8.16 -4.62
C GLU A 132 18.97 -9.19 -5.10
N ILE A 133 18.06 -8.78 -5.97
CA ILE A 133 16.92 -9.63 -6.40
C ILE A 133 17.04 -10.19 -7.82
N GLY A 134 18.05 -9.75 -8.59
CA GLY A 134 18.33 -10.19 -9.96
C GLY A 134 17.60 -9.41 -11.04
N SER A 135 16.32 -9.13 -10.91
CA SER A 135 15.54 -8.39 -11.91
C SER A 135 14.27 -7.80 -11.31
N LEU A 136 13.83 -6.64 -11.82
CA LEU A 136 12.52 -6.06 -11.49
C LEU A 136 11.36 -6.67 -12.29
N GLY A 137 11.65 -7.53 -13.24
CA GLY A 137 10.71 -8.05 -14.23
C GLY A 137 10.82 -7.33 -15.58
N GLU A 138 10.30 -7.96 -16.64
CA GLU A 138 10.34 -7.40 -17.98
C GLU A 138 9.53 -6.09 -18.06
N ASN A 139 10.15 -5.05 -18.62
CA ASN A 139 9.54 -3.72 -18.85
C ASN A 139 8.99 -3.01 -17.60
N ARG A 140 9.44 -3.37 -16.41
CA ARG A 140 9.07 -2.65 -15.18
C ARG A 140 10.04 -1.53 -14.85
N SER A 141 9.51 -0.33 -14.64
CA SER A 141 10.27 0.77 -14.05
C SER A 141 10.44 0.57 -12.54
N LEU A 142 11.45 1.22 -11.96
CA LEU A 142 11.63 1.23 -10.51
C LEU A 142 10.40 1.76 -9.78
N ASP A 143 9.82 2.85 -10.26
CA ASP A 143 8.65 3.48 -9.65
C ASP A 143 7.46 2.52 -9.62
N LEU A 144 7.18 1.84 -10.71
CA LEU A 144 6.10 0.85 -10.79
C LEU A 144 6.34 -0.32 -9.86
N TRP A 145 7.55 -0.85 -9.83
CA TRP A 145 7.91 -1.96 -8.96
C TRP A 145 7.71 -1.61 -7.47
N LEU A 146 8.16 -0.42 -7.07
CA LEU A 146 8.00 0.05 -5.67
C LEU A 146 6.55 0.37 -5.32
N MET A 147 5.74 0.85 -6.26
CA MET A 147 4.31 1.11 -6.05
C MET A 147 3.52 -0.18 -5.84
N GLU A 148 3.89 -1.25 -6.53
CA GLU A 148 3.25 -2.55 -6.42
C GLU A 148 3.77 -3.39 -5.24
N TYR A 149 5.00 -3.12 -4.78
CA TYR A 149 5.63 -3.83 -3.68
C TYR A 149 4.83 -3.74 -2.38
#